data_b79a106d1602c058fa7490e2ad75f51e
#
_entry.id   b79a106d1602c058fa7490e2ad75f51e
#
_cell.length_a   1.000
_cell.length_b   1.000
_cell.length_c   1.000
_cell.angle_alpha   90.00
_cell.angle_beta   90.00
_cell.angle_gamma   90.00
#
_symmetry.space_group_name_H-M   'P 1'
#
loop_
_entity.id
_entity.type
_entity.pdbx_description
1 polymer ?
#
loop_
_entity_poly.entity_id
_entity_poly.type
_entity_poly.pdbx_seq_one_letter_code
_entity_poly.pdbx_strand_id
1 'polypeptide(L)'
;MKELLSRKECSAMRGVAILAIMLHNYCHWLRGIVRENEYTWQQFKFDELWRLTLNPDEQLPMHLVSFFGHYGVPVFLFLSGYGLVKKYEQGKLPEVGLWRFVRYNYLKLFRIFIVGFVAFILLDAITPGMHRYTWTAVVGMLGMFANLFEDPSHVVWPGPYWYFSITLQLYIFYRLVLYRWRHWGLVVGMIVLCWLWQLSCQDDTVLLERLRYNLIGGVLPFGLGLLAARIPTIIPTLGTKHSHTGNILFPRWEYSGVE
;
A
#
# COMPACT_ATOMS: atom_id res chain seq x y z
N MET A 1 -11.12 -10.03 22.29
CA MET A 1 -9.70 -9.68 22.04
C MET A 1 -9.64 -8.23 21.55
N LYS A 2 -8.73 -7.44 22.12
CA LYS A 2 -8.57 -6.02 21.78
C LYS A 2 -8.07 -5.90 20.34
N GLU A 3 -8.74 -5.09 19.51
CA GLU A 3 -8.28 -4.82 18.15
C GLU A 3 -7.00 -3.97 18.21
N LEU A 4 -6.02 -4.26 17.33
CA LEU A 4 -4.79 -3.47 17.24
C LEU A 4 -5.09 -2.04 16.77
N LEU A 5 -5.97 -1.89 15.78
CA LEU A 5 -6.42 -0.61 15.25
C LEU A 5 -7.94 -0.59 15.17
N SER A 6 -8.56 0.43 15.74
CA SER A 6 -9.98 0.72 15.61
C SER A 6 -10.31 1.30 14.22
N ARG A 7 -11.59 1.31 13.85
CA ARG A 7 -12.05 1.94 12.60
C ARG A 7 -11.73 3.44 12.53
N LYS A 8 -11.80 4.14 13.68
CA LYS A 8 -11.48 5.58 13.77
C LYS A 8 -9.99 5.83 13.50
N GLU A 9 -9.11 5.04 14.12
CA GLU A 9 -7.67 5.11 13.89
C GLU A 9 -7.31 4.80 12.44
N CYS A 10 -7.87 3.73 11.85
CA CYS A 10 -7.68 3.45 10.42
C CYS A 10 -8.14 4.60 9.51
N SER A 11 -9.24 5.29 9.85
CA SER A 11 -9.70 6.47 9.10
C SER A 11 -8.77 7.66 9.26
N ALA A 12 -8.32 7.93 10.49
CA ALA A 12 -7.35 9.00 10.76
C ALA A 12 -6.02 8.77 10.02
N MET A 13 -5.48 7.54 10.09
CA MET A 13 -4.26 7.17 9.35
C MET A 13 -4.41 7.37 7.84
N ARG A 14 -5.57 7.02 7.25
CA ARG A 14 -5.83 7.30 5.82
C ARG A 14 -5.88 8.79 5.53
N GLY A 15 -6.49 9.59 6.41
CA GLY A 15 -6.54 11.04 6.28
C GLY A 15 -5.15 11.67 6.29
N VAL A 16 -4.31 11.29 7.24
CA VAL A 16 -2.91 11.75 7.30
C VAL A 16 -2.12 11.28 6.08
N ALA A 17 -2.26 10.02 5.70
CA ALA A 17 -1.55 9.45 4.55
C ALA A 17 -1.90 10.15 3.23
N ILE A 18 -3.19 10.47 2.97
CA ILE A 18 -3.56 11.17 1.73
C ILE A 18 -3.05 12.61 1.71
N LEU A 19 -3.07 13.31 2.85
CA LEU A 19 -2.48 14.64 2.96
C LEU A 19 -0.97 14.60 2.72
N ALA A 20 -0.27 13.62 3.29
CA ALA A 20 1.16 13.44 3.08
C ALA A 20 1.49 13.20 1.60
N ILE A 21 0.76 12.31 0.91
CA ILE A 21 0.92 12.04 -0.53
C ILE A 21 0.65 13.31 -1.37
N MET A 22 -0.44 14.02 -1.05
CA MET A 22 -0.81 15.23 -1.79
C MET A 22 0.26 16.31 -1.66
N LEU A 23 0.73 16.58 -0.44
CA LEU A 23 1.76 17.57 -0.17
C LEU A 23 3.11 17.14 -0.76
N HIS A 24 3.48 15.87 -0.68
CA HIS A 24 4.66 15.30 -1.33
C HIS A 24 4.66 15.57 -2.83
N ASN A 25 3.59 15.21 -3.54
CA ASN A 25 3.47 15.46 -4.97
C ASN A 25 3.49 16.97 -5.28
N TYR A 26 2.89 17.82 -4.45
CA TYR A 26 2.96 19.26 -4.60
C TYR A 26 4.39 19.80 -4.46
N CYS A 27 5.12 19.35 -3.44
CA CYS A 27 6.50 19.76 -3.20
C CYS A 27 7.44 19.43 -4.36
N HIS A 28 7.15 18.37 -5.13
CA HIS A 28 7.93 18.01 -6.32
C HIS A 28 7.86 19.04 -7.46
N TRP A 29 6.84 19.90 -7.46
CA TRP A 29 6.74 21.02 -8.42
C TRP A 29 7.53 22.26 -7.99
N LEU A 30 7.96 22.30 -6.72
CA LEU A 30 8.70 23.43 -6.18
C LEU A 30 10.19 23.32 -6.53
N ARG A 31 10.81 24.45 -6.84
CA ARG A 31 12.25 24.51 -7.10
C ARG A 31 13.03 24.56 -5.76
N GLY A 32 14.17 23.88 -5.72
CA GLY A 32 15.04 23.89 -4.54
C GLY A 32 14.61 22.99 -3.38
N ILE A 33 13.50 22.26 -3.52
CA ILE A 33 13.06 21.30 -2.51
C ILE A 33 13.71 19.93 -2.76
N VAL A 34 14.27 19.33 -1.69
CA VAL A 34 14.88 18.00 -1.74
C VAL A 34 13.83 16.95 -2.11
N ARG A 35 14.20 16.06 -3.04
CA ARG A 35 13.35 14.95 -3.47
C ARG A 35 13.83 13.65 -2.83
N GLU A 36 12.90 12.75 -2.58
CA GLU A 36 13.15 11.43 -1.98
C GLU A 36 13.93 10.48 -2.88
N ASN A 37 14.38 9.38 -2.25
CA ASN A 37 14.91 8.21 -2.92
C ASN A 37 13.81 7.16 -3.13
N GLU A 38 12.94 7.33 -4.13
CA GLU A 38 11.81 6.39 -4.32
C GLU A 38 12.26 4.96 -4.59
N TYR A 39 13.14 4.76 -5.59
CA TYR A 39 13.44 3.44 -6.12
C TYR A 39 14.92 3.12 -6.11
N THR A 40 15.77 4.12 -6.29
CA THR A 40 17.22 3.94 -6.34
C THR A 40 17.86 4.85 -5.31
N TRP A 41 18.64 4.26 -4.41
CA TRP A 41 19.35 5.03 -3.39
C TRP A 41 20.37 5.97 -4.03
N GLN A 42 20.26 7.25 -3.72
CA GLN A 42 21.17 8.29 -4.13
C GLN A 42 21.66 9.02 -2.88
N GLN A 43 22.88 8.75 -2.48
CA GLN A 43 23.46 9.25 -1.24
C GLN A 43 23.35 10.78 -1.12
N PHE A 44 23.60 11.51 -2.21
CA PHE A 44 23.56 12.98 -2.20
C PHE A 44 22.18 13.56 -1.80
N LYS A 45 21.08 12.90 -2.09
CA LYS A 45 19.73 13.33 -1.68
C LYS A 45 19.56 13.22 -0.16
N PHE A 46 20.07 12.13 0.39
CA PHE A 46 20.07 11.93 1.84
C PHE A 46 20.99 12.94 2.54
N ASP A 47 22.20 13.16 2.03
CA ASP A 47 23.16 14.11 2.58
C ASP A 47 22.61 15.54 2.56
N GLU A 48 21.89 15.91 1.49
CA GLU A 48 21.24 17.21 1.39
C GLU A 48 20.11 17.36 2.41
N LEU A 49 19.26 16.35 2.56
CA LEU A 49 18.22 16.34 3.61
C LEU A 49 18.85 16.44 4.99
N TRP A 50 19.92 15.68 5.24
CA TRP A 50 20.62 15.68 6.52
C TRP A 50 21.22 17.05 6.83
N ARG A 51 21.87 17.68 5.85
CA ARG A 51 22.42 19.05 5.96
C ARG A 51 21.34 20.07 6.32
N LEU A 52 20.18 20.00 5.63
CA LEU A 52 19.05 20.91 5.90
C LEU A 52 18.39 20.64 7.26
N THR A 53 18.44 19.42 7.74
CA THR A 53 17.92 19.08 9.08
C THR A 53 18.82 19.62 10.18
N LEU A 54 20.14 19.59 9.97
CA LEU A 54 21.11 20.14 10.92
C LEU A 54 21.17 21.67 10.91
N ASN A 55 20.92 22.28 9.74
CA ASN A 55 20.89 23.74 9.57
C ASN A 55 19.56 24.14 8.95
N PRO A 56 18.48 24.17 9.74
CA PRO A 56 17.12 24.34 9.24
C PRO A 56 16.91 25.74 8.65
N ASP A 57 16.28 25.77 7.49
CA ASP A 57 15.74 26.97 6.87
C ASP A 57 14.21 27.03 7.03
N GLU A 58 13.58 28.09 6.52
CA GLU A 58 12.12 28.26 6.56
C GLU A 58 11.36 27.18 5.75
N GLN A 59 12.05 26.50 4.83
CA GLN A 59 11.49 25.50 3.94
C GLN A 59 11.66 24.06 4.49
N LEU A 60 12.28 23.87 5.66
CA LEU A 60 12.47 22.56 6.26
C LEU A 60 11.20 21.68 6.30
N PRO A 61 10.01 22.19 6.66
CA PRO A 61 8.79 21.40 6.61
C PRO A 61 8.46 20.86 5.21
N MET A 62 8.73 21.64 4.15
CA MET A 62 8.51 21.22 2.76
C MET A 62 9.53 20.15 2.33
N HIS A 63 10.80 20.28 2.75
CA HIS A 63 11.83 19.26 2.52
C HIS A 63 11.45 17.93 3.17
N LEU A 64 11.00 17.95 4.41
CA LEU A 64 10.56 16.75 5.13
C LEU A 64 9.34 16.11 4.49
N VAL A 65 8.35 16.89 4.11
CA VAL A 65 7.14 16.37 3.45
C VAL A 65 7.45 15.85 2.05
N SER A 66 8.30 16.54 1.30
CA SER A 66 8.76 16.08 -0.02
C SER A 66 9.52 14.76 0.07
N PHE A 67 10.35 14.58 1.10
CA PHE A 67 11.16 13.38 1.24
C PHE A 67 10.37 12.19 1.80
N PHE A 68 9.50 12.40 2.79
CA PHE A 68 8.82 11.32 3.52
C PHE A 68 7.34 11.12 3.14
N GLY A 69 6.72 12.07 2.45
CA GLY A 69 5.28 12.03 2.21
C GLY A 69 4.82 10.84 1.34
N HIS A 70 5.68 10.30 0.48
CA HIS A 70 5.39 9.10 -0.32
C HIS A 70 5.10 7.85 0.52
N TYR A 71 5.60 7.79 1.78
CA TYR A 71 5.27 6.69 2.70
C TYR A 71 3.77 6.60 3.05
N GLY A 72 2.97 7.60 2.69
CA GLY A 72 1.52 7.49 2.72
C GLY A 72 0.98 6.33 1.90
N VAL A 73 1.62 5.95 0.77
CA VAL A 73 1.20 4.83 -0.07
C VAL A 73 1.34 3.48 0.65
N PRO A 74 2.49 3.13 1.25
CA PRO A 74 2.62 1.96 2.14
C PRO A 74 1.57 1.90 3.24
N VAL A 75 1.22 3.05 3.86
CA VAL A 75 0.15 3.10 4.88
C VAL A 75 -1.19 2.68 4.30
N PHE A 76 -1.55 3.13 3.10
CA PHE A 76 -2.79 2.70 2.44
C PHE A 76 -2.79 1.20 2.13
N LEU A 77 -1.68 0.64 1.64
CA LEU A 77 -1.57 -0.78 1.37
C LEU A 77 -1.65 -1.61 2.65
N PHE A 78 -0.97 -1.17 3.71
CA PHE A 78 -1.08 -1.79 5.05
C PHE A 78 -2.53 -1.81 5.54
N LEU A 79 -3.21 -0.67 5.53
CA LEU A 79 -4.61 -0.57 5.96
C LEU A 79 -5.56 -1.34 5.06
N SER A 80 -5.21 -1.56 3.80
CA SER A 80 -5.95 -2.41 2.88
C SER A 80 -5.85 -3.88 3.28
N GLY A 81 -4.64 -4.39 3.53
CA GLY A 81 -4.42 -5.75 4.04
C GLY A 81 -5.11 -5.97 5.39
N TYR A 82 -4.89 -5.05 6.34
CA TYR A 82 -5.54 -5.08 7.66
C TYR A 82 -7.07 -5.16 7.56
N GLY A 83 -7.65 -4.29 6.75
CA GLY A 83 -9.11 -4.21 6.57
C GLY A 83 -9.72 -5.44 5.90
N LEU A 84 -8.99 -6.12 4.98
CA LEU A 84 -9.46 -7.36 4.37
C LEU A 84 -9.59 -8.48 5.39
N VAL A 85 -8.59 -8.68 6.25
CA VAL A 85 -8.65 -9.67 7.33
C VAL A 85 -9.81 -9.36 8.28
N LYS A 86 -9.92 -8.12 8.74
CA LYS A 86 -11.00 -7.68 9.64
C LYS A 86 -12.38 -7.90 9.03
N LYS A 87 -12.54 -7.62 7.73
CA LYS A 87 -13.84 -7.76 7.06
C LYS A 87 -14.20 -9.19 6.71
N TYR A 88 -13.26 -9.96 6.14
CA TYR A 88 -13.57 -11.24 5.51
C TYR A 88 -13.12 -12.47 6.31
N GLU A 89 -12.11 -12.34 7.20
CA GLU A 89 -11.67 -13.46 8.02
C GLU A 89 -12.25 -13.41 9.45
N GLN A 90 -12.37 -12.21 10.02
CA GLN A 90 -12.86 -11.99 11.39
C GLN A 90 -14.26 -11.39 11.45
N GLY A 91 -14.79 -10.92 10.33
CA GLY A 91 -16.16 -10.38 10.23
C GLY A 91 -17.22 -11.48 10.21
N LYS A 92 -18.47 -11.09 10.55
CA LYS A 92 -19.63 -11.98 10.51
C LYS A 92 -20.25 -12.12 9.10
N LEU A 93 -19.55 -11.69 8.06
CA LEU A 93 -20.08 -11.76 6.70
C LEU A 93 -20.02 -13.23 6.17
N PRO A 94 -21.06 -13.67 5.45
CA PRO A 94 -21.02 -14.96 4.79
C PRO A 94 -19.88 -14.99 3.77
N GLU A 95 -19.44 -16.20 3.45
CA GLU A 95 -18.36 -16.39 2.49
C GLU A 95 -18.79 -15.85 1.11
N VAL A 96 -18.01 -14.90 0.59
CA VAL A 96 -18.30 -14.23 -0.68
C VAL A 96 -17.55 -14.94 -1.81
N GLY A 97 -18.25 -15.34 -2.86
CA GLY A 97 -17.65 -15.92 -4.05
C GLY A 97 -16.63 -14.97 -4.72
N LEU A 98 -15.62 -15.56 -5.38
CA LEU A 98 -14.51 -14.82 -6.00
C LEU A 98 -14.98 -13.65 -6.89
N TRP A 99 -15.91 -13.93 -7.82
CA TRP A 99 -16.41 -12.91 -8.74
C TRP A 99 -17.08 -11.72 -8.03
N ARG A 100 -17.92 -12.00 -7.04
CA ARG A 100 -18.57 -10.94 -6.24
C ARG A 100 -17.53 -10.12 -5.46
N PHE A 101 -16.50 -10.78 -4.92
CA PHE A 101 -15.40 -10.11 -4.22
C PHE A 101 -14.62 -9.18 -5.16
N VAL A 102 -14.21 -9.67 -6.33
CA VAL A 102 -13.44 -8.88 -7.30
C VAL A 102 -14.27 -7.70 -7.80
N ARG A 103 -15.50 -7.95 -8.26
CA ARG A 103 -16.41 -6.91 -8.74
C ARG A 103 -16.66 -5.81 -7.69
N TYR A 104 -16.92 -6.22 -6.45
CA TYR A 104 -17.16 -5.25 -5.37
C TYR A 104 -15.94 -4.36 -5.13
N ASN A 105 -14.76 -4.92 -5.03
CA ASN A 105 -13.53 -4.18 -4.76
C ASN A 105 -13.10 -3.34 -5.97
N TYR A 106 -13.22 -3.86 -7.19
CA TYR A 106 -13.02 -3.09 -8.42
C TYR A 106 -13.93 -1.87 -8.47
N LEU A 107 -15.24 -2.03 -8.31
CA LEU A 107 -16.19 -0.91 -8.34
C LEU A 107 -15.95 0.12 -7.22
N LYS A 108 -15.50 -0.34 -6.05
CA LYS A 108 -15.12 0.54 -4.94
C LYS A 108 -13.91 1.41 -5.30
N LEU A 109 -12.90 0.84 -5.91
CA LEU A 109 -11.70 1.57 -6.39
C LEU A 109 -12.07 2.45 -7.58
N PHE A 110 -12.85 1.93 -8.53
CA PHE A 110 -13.23 2.62 -9.76
C PHE A 110 -14.00 3.92 -9.52
N ARG A 111 -14.88 3.96 -8.50
CA ARG A 111 -15.63 5.18 -8.15
C ARG A 111 -14.73 6.35 -7.79
N ILE A 112 -13.62 6.10 -7.10
CA ILE A 112 -12.66 7.13 -6.73
C ILE A 112 -11.76 7.45 -7.92
N PHE A 113 -11.27 6.40 -8.59
CA PHE A 113 -10.42 6.47 -9.76
C PHE A 113 -11.01 7.33 -10.88
N ILE A 114 -12.27 7.04 -11.28
CA ILE A 114 -12.86 7.63 -12.49
C ILE A 114 -13.03 9.14 -12.39
N VAL A 115 -13.36 9.65 -11.20
CA VAL A 115 -13.56 11.10 -10.99
C VAL A 115 -12.27 11.87 -11.27
N GLY A 116 -11.16 11.44 -10.67
CA GLY A 116 -9.88 12.09 -10.91
C GLY A 116 -9.35 11.82 -12.32
N PHE A 117 -9.54 10.62 -12.87
CA PHE A 117 -9.09 10.27 -14.22
C PHE A 117 -9.76 11.16 -15.28
N VAL A 118 -11.08 11.35 -15.18
CA VAL A 118 -11.80 12.26 -16.09
C VAL A 118 -11.34 13.71 -15.88
N ALA A 119 -11.15 14.15 -14.64
CA ALA A 119 -10.67 15.50 -14.37
C ALA A 119 -9.29 15.75 -15.00
N PHE A 120 -8.36 14.79 -14.92
CA PHE A 120 -7.04 14.91 -15.57
C PHE A 120 -7.14 14.91 -17.10
N ILE A 121 -7.97 14.04 -17.70
CA ILE A 121 -8.21 14.06 -19.16
C ILE A 121 -8.71 15.45 -19.62
N LEU A 122 -9.65 16.03 -18.87
CA LEU A 122 -10.18 17.35 -19.21
C LEU A 122 -9.12 18.45 -19.06
N LEU A 123 -8.30 18.41 -18.02
CA LEU A 123 -7.20 19.35 -17.84
C LEU A 123 -6.16 19.21 -18.95
N ASP A 124 -5.77 18.01 -19.31
CA ASP A 124 -4.79 17.76 -20.38
C ASP A 124 -5.34 18.17 -21.76
N ALA A 125 -6.66 18.06 -21.97
CA ALA A 125 -7.30 18.47 -23.22
C ALA A 125 -7.24 20.01 -23.45
N ILE A 126 -7.20 20.80 -22.38
CA ILE A 126 -7.13 22.28 -22.45
C ILE A 126 -5.71 22.82 -22.22
N THR A 127 -4.74 21.97 -21.86
CA THR A 127 -3.36 22.38 -21.57
C THR A 127 -2.44 21.97 -22.72
N PRO A 128 -1.86 22.91 -23.46
CA PRO A 128 -0.99 22.59 -24.60
C PRO A 128 0.24 21.77 -24.21
N GLY A 129 0.57 20.75 -25.01
CA GLY A 129 1.77 19.94 -24.84
C GLY A 129 1.73 18.92 -23.71
N MET A 130 0.56 18.71 -23.10
CA MET A 130 0.37 17.72 -22.04
C MET A 130 0.24 16.28 -22.57
N HIS A 131 0.00 15.34 -21.67
CA HIS A 131 -0.01 13.90 -21.94
C HIS A 131 -0.97 13.50 -23.08
N ARG A 132 -0.50 12.64 -23.98
CA ARG A 132 -1.31 12.07 -25.06
C ARG A 132 -1.83 10.69 -24.65
N TYR A 133 -3.14 10.56 -24.59
CA TYR A 133 -3.82 9.31 -24.26
C TYR A 133 -3.88 8.39 -25.49
N THR A 134 -3.35 7.19 -25.36
CA THR A 134 -3.57 6.12 -26.33
C THR A 134 -4.74 5.24 -25.90
N TRP A 135 -5.43 4.59 -26.84
CA TRP A 135 -6.52 3.67 -26.49
C TRP A 135 -6.07 2.54 -25.58
N THR A 136 -4.88 2.01 -25.79
CA THR A 136 -4.28 0.96 -24.94
C THR A 136 -4.07 1.45 -23.52
N ALA A 137 -3.54 2.66 -23.35
CA ALA A 137 -3.36 3.27 -22.03
C ALA A 137 -4.71 3.49 -21.33
N VAL A 138 -5.70 4.08 -22.04
CA VAL A 138 -7.04 4.32 -21.46
C VAL A 138 -7.70 3.01 -21.03
N VAL A 139 -7.70 1.98 -21.86
CA VAL A 139 -8.27 0.67 -21.54
C VAL A 139 -7.51 0.02 -20.37
N GLY A 140 -6.18 0.07 -20.38
CA GLY A 140 -5.36 -0.43 -19.27
C GLY A 140 -5.63 0.28 -17.96
N MET A 141 -5.80 1.59 -18.00
CA MET A 141 -6.14 2.42 -16.83
C MET A 141 -7.55 2.11 -16.32
N LEU A 142 -8.56 2.11 -17.18
CA LEU A 142 -9.94 1.77 -16.80
C LEU A 142 -10.06 0.35 -16.26
N GLY A 143 -9.31 -0.60 -16.82
CA GLY A 143 -9.25 -1.99 -16.37
C GLY A 143 -8.38 -2.20 -15.13
N MET A 144 -7.64 -1.18 -14.67
CA MET A 144 -6.67 -1.26 -13.56
C MET A 144 -5.59 -2.33 -13.79
N PHE A 145 -5.08 -2.42 -15.02
CA PHE A 145 -3.97 -3.31 -15.38
C PHE A 145 -2.87 -2.61 -16.21
N ALA A 146 -2.91 -1.29 -16.32
CA ALA A 146 -1.92 -0.49 -17.07
C ALA A 146 -0.48 -0.70 -16.58
N ASN A 147 -0.30 -1.04 -15.30
CA ASN A 147 0.99 -1.36 -14.70
C ASN A 147 1.59 -2.71 -15.14
N LEU A 148 0.85 -3.53 -15.89
CA LEU A 148 1.35 -4.78 -16.48
C LEU A 148 1.96 -4.60 -17.88
N PHE A 149 1.83 -3.42 -18.48
CA PHE A 149 2.46 -3.13 -19.76
C PHE A 149 3.98 -3.07 -19.65
N GLU A 150 4.66 -3.11 -20.77
CA GLU A 150 6.13 -3.16 -20.83
C GLU A 150 6.79 -1.96 -20.18
N ASP A 151 6.24 -0.77 -20.40
CA ASP A 151 6.68 0.48 -19.79
C ASP A 151 5.52 1.14 -19.02
N PRO A 152 5.30 0.75 -17.75
CA PRO A 152 4.20 1.28 -16.97
C PRO A 152 4.35 2.76 -16.64
N SER A 153 5.58 3.28 -16.58
CA SER A 153 5.84 4.69 -16.27
C SER A 153 5.31 5.65 -17.34
N HIS A 154 5.28 5.21 -18.60
CA HIS A 154 4.74 5.98 -19.72
C HIS A 154 3.24 5.76 -19.95
N VAL A 155 2.70 4.64 -19.49
CA VAL A 155 1.29 4.28 -19.71
C VAL A 155 0.39 4.75 -18.58
N VAL A 156 0.89 4.72 -17.34
CA VAL A 156 0.12 5.11 -16.16
C VAL A 156 0.13 6.63 -16.01
N TRP A 157 -1.03 7.26 -16.29
CA TRP A 157 -1.20 8.69 -16.13
C TRP A 157 -2.57 9.04 -15.53
N PRO A 158 -2.63 9.93 -14.52
CA PRO A 158 -1.49 10.54 -13.81
C PRO A 158 -0.67 9.50 -13.01
N GLY A 159 0.62 9.79 -12.81
CA GLY A 159 1.56 8.87 -12.19
C GLY A 159 1.04 8.10 -10.96
N PRO A 160 0.49 8.75 -9.91
CA PRO A 160 0.01 8.08 -8.70
C PRO A 160 -1.08 7.00 -8.93
N TYR A 161 -1.64 6.90 -10.13
CA TYR A 161 -2.72 5.95 -10.45
C TYR A 161 -2.28 4.48 -10.55
N TRP A 162 -0.96 4.22 -10.61
CA TRP A 162 -0.43 2.86 -10.46
C TRP A 162 -0.93 2.16 -9.18
N TYR A 163 -1.21 2.92 -8.13
CA TYR A 163 -1.71 2.43 -6.87
C TYR A 163 -3.03 1.65 -6.99
N PHE A 164 -3.96 2.08 -7.85
CA PHE A 164 -5.23 1.40 -8.07
C PHE A 164 -5.04 0.00 -8.66
N SER A 165 -4.15 -0.11 -9.63
CA SER A 165 -3.80 -1.38 -10.28
C SER A 165 -3.16 -2.35 -9.29
N ILE A 166 -2.14 -1.93 -8.54
CA ILE A 166 -1.51 -2.75 -7.50
C ILE A 166 -2.53 -3.18 -6.44
N THR A 167 -3.36 -2.26 -5.97
CA THR A 167 -4.35 -2.57 -4.94
C THR A 167 -5.32 -3.64 -5.41
N LEU A 168 -5.82 -3.55 -6.64
CA LEU A 168 -6.71 -4.57 -7.20
C LEU A 168 -6.00 -5.93 -7.34
N GLN A 169 -4.76 -5.95 -7.83
CA GLN A 169 -3.95 -7.18 -7.95
C GLN A 169 -3.74 -7.83 -6.58
N LEU A 170 -3.38 -7.07 -5.55
CA LEU A 170 -3.20 -7.56 -4.19
C LEU A 170 -4.51 -8.11 -3.61
N TYR A 171 -5.65 -7.50 -3.92
CA TYR A 171 -6.96 -8.01 -3.50
C TYR A 171 -7.31 -9.33 -4.17
N ILE A 172 -7.06 -9.45 -5.47
CA ILE A 172 -7.27 -10.70 -6.22
C ILE A 172 -6.35 -11.80 -5.66
N PHE A 173 -5.07 -11.50 -5.48
CA PHE A 173 -4.09 -12.41 -4.92
C PHE A 173 -4.47 -12.84 -3.48
N TYR A 174 -4.87 -11.89 -2.64
CA TYR A 174 -5.39 -12.19 -1.31
C TYR A 174 -6.54 -13.19 -1.37
N ARG A 175 -7.52 -12.96 -2.23
CA ARG A 175 -8.72 -13.82 -2.30
C ARG A 175 -8.42 -15.21 -2.85
N LEU A 176 -7.50 -15.31 -3.82
CA LEU A 176 -7.14 -16.59 -4.43
C LEU A 176 -6.23 -17.45 -3.55
N VAL A 177 -5.27 -16.82 -2.88
CA VAL A 177 -4.18 -17.52 -2.20
C VAL A 177 -4.29 -17.36 -0.68
N LEU A 178 -4.19 -16.14 -0.18
CA LEU A 178 -3.99 -15.88 1.25
C LEU A 178 -5.24 -16.07 2.11
N TYR A 179 -6.43 -15.87 1.52
CA TYR A 179 -7.71 -16.09 2.19
C TYR A 179 -8.01 -17.58 2.37
N ARG A 180 -7.61 -18.42 1.43
CA ARG A 180 -7.88 -19.86 1.47
C ARG A 180 -7.11 -20.55 2.59
N TRP A 181 -5.84 -20.24 2.74
CA TRP A 181 -4.96 -20.92 3.69
C TRP A 181 -4.75 -20.18 5.00
N ARG A 182 -5.10 -18.93 5.10
CA ARG A 182 -5.07 -18.07 6.32
C ARG A 182 -3.84 -18.22 7.23
N HIS A 183 -2.80 -18.89 6.77
CA HIS A 183 -1.60 -19.18 7.55
C HIS A 183 -0.63 -18.00 7.49
N TRP A 184 -0.16 -17.56 8.64
CA TRP A 184 0.76 -16.42 8.73
C TRP A 184 2.09 -16.66 8.01
N GLY A 185 2.64 -17.91 8.08
CA GLY A 185 3.88 -18.28 7.41
C GLY A 185 3.82 -18.13 5.89
N LEU A 186 2.63 -18.31 5.28
CA LEU A 186 2.45 -18.08 3.84
C LEU A 186 2.63 -16.59 3.50
N VAL A 187 2.12 -15.68 4.36
CA VAL A 187 2.30 -14.23 4.16
C VAL A 187 3.76 -13.84 4.31
N VAL A 188 4.44 -14.36 5.33
CA VAL A 188 5.87 -14.12 5.54
C VAL A 188 6.69 -14.68 4.37
N GLY A 189 6.43 -15.92 3.95
CA GLY A 189 7.10 -16.53 2.79
C GLY A 189 6.93 -15.70 1.52
N MET A 190 5.71 -15.21 1.27
CA MET A 190 5.44 -14.34 0.13
C MET A 190 6.24 -13.01 0.21
N ILE A 191 6.27 -12.36 1.37
CA ILE A 191 7.05 -11.14 1.58
C ILE A 191 8.53 -11.40 1.27
N VAL A 192 9.09 -12.46 1.87
CA VAL A 192 10.50 -12.83 1.68
C VAL A 192 10.81 -13.15 0.22
N LEU A 193 9.98 -13.95 -0.45
CA LEU A 193 10.18 -14.29 -1.88
C LEU A 193 10.13 -13.06 -2.78
N CYS A 194 9.16 -12.16 -2.59
CA CYS A 194 9.06 -10.94 -3.37
C CYS A 194 10.24 -10.00 -3.10
N TRP A 195 10.71 -9.94 -1.87
CA TRP A 195 11.86 -9.12 -1.50
C TRP A 195 13.17 -9.67 -2.09
N LEU A 196 13.41 -10.98 -1.98
CA LEU A 196 14.56 -11.64 -2.59
C LEU A 196 14.56 -11.46 -4.11
N TRP A 197 13.41 -11.54 -4.76
CA TRP A 197 13.31 -11.29 -6.19
C TRP A 197 13.70 -9.86 -6.54
N GLN A 198 13.19 -8.85 -5.83
CA GLN A 198 13.58 -7.45 -6.03
C GLN A 198 15.09 -7.24 -5.79
N LEU A 199 15.68 -7.90 -4.80
CA LEU A 199 17.12 -7.84 -4.55
C LEU A 199 17.94 -8.47 -5.69
N SER A 200 17.47 -9.57 -6.27
CA SER A 200 18.17 -10.22 -7.40
C SER A 200 18.10 -9.40 -8.70
N CYS A 201 17.23 -8.40 -8.77
CA CYS A 201 17.08 -7.54 -9.95
C CYS A 201 17.70 -6.14 -9.76
N GLN A 202 18.54 -5.92 -8.74
CA GLN A 202 19.09 -4.59 -8.44
C GLN A 202 19.91 -3.99 -9.59
N ASP A 203 20.58 -4.82 -10.36
CA ASP A 203 21.39 -4.39 -11.49
C ASP A 203 20.57 -4.11 -12.77
N ASP A 204 19.33 -4.63 -12.82
CA ASP A 204 18.40 -4.38 -13.91
C ASP A 204 17.33 -3.37 -13.47
N THR A 205 17.61 -2.10 -13.72
CA THR A 205 16.73 -0.98 -13.29
C THR A 205 15.36 -1.06 -13.96
N VAL A 206 15.25 -1.50 -15.20
CA VAL A 206 13.98 -1.61 -15.94
C VAL A 206 13.12 -2.71 -15.34
N LEU A 207 13.70 -3.89 -15.09
CA LEU A 207 12.97 -4.99 -14.45
C LEU A 207 12.57 -4.64 -13.03
N LEU A 208 13.44 -3.98 -12.27
CA LEU A 208 13.17 -3.53 -10.91
C LEU A 208 12.01 -2.53 -10.86
N GLU A 209 11.94 -1.57 -11.78
CA GLU A 209 10.79 -0.66 -11.91
C GLU A 209 9.51 -1.43 -12.20
N ARG A 210 9.52 -2.36 -13.17
CA ARG A 210 8.35 -3.20 -13.48
C ARG A 210 7.86 -4.00 -12.27
N LEU A 211 8.76 -4.55 -11.47
CA LEU A 211 8.40 -5.27 -10.24
C LEU A 211 7.76 -4.34 -9.20
N ARG A 212 8.24 -3.12 -9.09
CA ARG A 212 7.74 -2.11 -8.14
C ARG A 212 6.36 -1.57 -8.52
N TYR A 213 6.09 -1.40 -9.81
CA TYR A 213 4.79 -0.93 -10.32
C TYR A 213 3.68 -2.00 -10.27
N ASN A 214 3.95 -3.21 -9.81
CA ASN A 214 2.94 -4.26 -9.69
C ASN A 214 2.86 -4.85 -8.27
N LEU A 215 2.11 -5.93 -8.09
CA LEU A 215 1.83 -6.51 -6.77
C LEU A 215 3.09 -6.81 -5.95
N ILE A 216 4.24 -7.11 -6.59
CA ILE A 216 5.49 -7.50 -5.91
C ILE A 216 6.02 -6.33 -5.08
N GLY A 217 5.99 -5.10 -5.61
CA GLY A 217 6.37 -3.90 -4.87
C GLY A 217 5.43 -3.56 -3.71
N GLY A 218 4.14 -3.91 -3.84
CA GLY A 218 3.13 -3.64 -2.80
C GLY A 218 2.99 -4.71 -1.72
N VAL A 219 3.63 -5.87 -1.90
CA VAL A 219 3.45 -7.03 -1.02
C VAL A 219 3.89 -6.77 0.41
N LEU A 220 5.00 -6.10 0.64
CA LEU A 220 5.54 -5.88 1.99
C LEU A 220 4.54 -5.12 2.89
N PRO A 221 4.13 -3.88 2.59
CA PRO A 221 3.20 -3.15 3.44
C PRO A 221 1.83 -3.83 3.53
N PHE A 222 1.33 -4.39 2.43
CA PHE A 222 0.07 -5.12 2.42
C PHE A 222 0.12 -6.37 3.30
N GLY A 223 1.18 -7.17 3.20
CA GLY A 223 1.41 -8.37 4.00
C GLY A 223 1.57 -8.05 5.48
N LEU A 224 2.28 -6.97 5.83
CA LEU A 224 2.36 -6.50 7.21
C LEU A 224 0.98 -6.14 7.76
N GLY A 225 0.11 -5.54 6.96
CA GLY A 225 -1.28 -5.27 7.33
C GLY A 225 -2.08 -6.55 7.61
N LEU A 226 -1.93 -7.58 6.77
CA LEU A 226 -2.55 -8.90 7.00
C LEU A 226 -2.05 -9.53 8.31
N LEU A 227 -0.74 -9.54 8.54
CA LEU A 227 -0.12 -10.08 9.75
C LEU A 227 -0.60 -9.33 10.99
N ALA A 228 -0.57 -8.00 10.98
CA ALA A 228 -1.01 -7.17 12.09
C ALA A 228 -2.47 -7.46 12.51
N ALA A 229 -3.36 -7.67 11.52
CA ALA A 229 -4.74 -8.06 11.80
C ALA A 229 -4.87 -9.49 12.36
N ARG A 230 -3.93 -10.39 12.02
CA ARG A 230 -3.91 -11.80 12.48
C ARG A 230 -3.16 -12.02 13.78
N ILE A 231 -2.38 -11.04 14.29
CA ILE A 231 -1.61 -11.16 15.54
C ILE A 231 -2.41 -11.78 16.70
N PRO A 232 -3.66 -11.36 16.98
CA PRO A 232 -4.45 -11.92 18.06
C PRO A 232 -4.72 -13.43 17.94
N THR A 233 -4.62 -13.99 16.73
CA THR A 233 -4.80 -15.43 16.46
C THR A 233 -3.47 -16.17 16.38
N ILE A 234 -2.37 -15.49 16.07
CA ILE A 234 -1.03 -16.06 15.92
C ILE A 234 -0.43 -16.37 17.30
N ILE A 235 -0.51 -15.44 18.24
CA ILE A 235 0.09 -15.57 19.58
C ILE A 235 -0.44 -16.79 20.33
N PRO A 236 -1.76 -17.05 20.42
CA PRO A 236 -2.27 -18.27 21.05
C PRO A 236 -1.77 -19.55 20.38
N THR A 237 -1.64 -19.56 19.05
CA THR A 237 -1.19 -20.74 18.29
C THR A 237 0.29 -21.05 18.53
N LEU A 238 1.12 -20.04 18.71
CA LEU A 238 2.53 -20.20 19.09
C LEU A 238 2.67 -20.69 20.54
N GLY A 239 1.84 -20.19 21.45
CA GLY A 239 1.83 -20.59 22.86
C GLY A 239 1.39 -22.05 23.08
N THR A 240 0.42 -22.54 22.29
CA THR A 240 -0.08 -23.93 22.45
C THR A 240 0.89 -24.98 21.93
N LYS A 241 1.83 -24.68 21.05
CA LYS A 241 2.85 -25.62 20.59
C LYS A 241 3.98 -25.86 21.63
N HIS A 242 4.15 -24.95 22.58
CA HIS A 242 5.16 -25.09 23.67
C HIS A 242 4.61 -25.49 25.01
N SER A 243 3.29 -25.69 25.14
CA SER A 243 2.62 -25.97 26.43
C SER A 243 2.44 -27.47 26.73
N HIS A 244 3.40 -28.31 26.36
CA HIS A 244 3.46 -29.66 26.93
C HIS A 244 4.41 -29.77 28.15
N THR A 245 4.94 -28.68 28.64
CA THR A 245 5.69 -28.64 29.90
C THR A 245 5.51 -27.29 30.58
N GLY A 246 4.76 -27.30 31.70
CA GLY A 246 4.79 -26.22 32.67
C GLY A 246 3.57 -25.30 32.72
N ASN A 247 2.72 -25.55 33.70
CA ASN A 247 1.71 -24.61 34.19
C ASN A 247 2.36 -23.27 34.59
N ILE A 248 2.13 -22.22 33.84
CA ILE A 248 2.31 -20.85 34.30
C ILE A 248 0.97 -20.13 34.15
N LEU A 249 0.34 -19.88 35.30
CA LEU A 249 -0.86 -19.11 35.50
C LEU A 249 -0.66 -17.67 35.03
N PHE A 250 -1.39 -17.23 33.98
CA PHE A 250 -1.64 -15.84 33.75
C PHE A 250 -3.05 -15.49 34.30
N PRO A 251 -3.22 -14.39 35.06
CA PRO A 251 -4.50 -14.03 35.63
C PRO A 251 -5.50 -13.63 34.55
N ARG A 252 -6.68 -14.25 34.63
CA ARG A 252 -7.85 -13.96 33.81
C ARG A 252 -8.43 -12.62 34.25
N TRP A 253 -8.33 -11.59 33.43
CA TRP A 253 -9.02 -10.32 33.63
C TRP A 253 -10.45 -10.45 33.11
N GLU A 254 -11.38 -10.71 34.03
CA GLU A 254 -12.81 -10.56 33.77
C GLU A 254 -13.16 -9.07 33.84
N TYR A 255 -13.64 -8.52 32.75
CA TYR A 255 -14.39 -7.27 32.77
C TYR A 255 -15.88 -7.60 32.89
N SER A 256 -16.41 -7.39 34.09
CA SER A 256 -17.85 -7.26 34.35
C SER A 256 -18.37 -6.01 33.65
N GLY A 257 -19.50 -6.18 32.92
CA GLY A 257 -20.17 -5.11 32.21
C GLY A 257 -20.76 -4.04 33.12
N VAL A 258 -20.99 -2.88 32.51
CA VAL A 258 -22.10 -1.98 32.87
C VAL A 258 -22.61 -1.40 31.57
N GLU A 259 -23.92 -1.53 31.40
CA GLU A 259 -24.95 -0.89 30.57
C GLU A 259 -24.58 0.13 29.49
#